data_92e64dcb2151fbed6538ff14474b93b5
#
_entry.id   92e64dcb2151fbed6538ff14474b93b5
#
_cell.length_a   1.000
_cell.length_b   1.000
_cell.length_c   1.000
_cell.angle_alpha   90.00
_cell.angle_beta   90.00
_cell.angle_gamma   90.00
#
_symmetry.space_group_name_H-M   'P 1'
#
loop_
_entity.id
_entity.type
_entity.pdbx_description
1 polymer ?
#
loop_
_entity_poly.entity_id
_entity_poly.type
_entity_poly.pdbx_seq_one_letter_code
_entity_poly.pdbx_strand_id
1 'polypeptide(L)'
;EAANASGSFKARRASLSAHEAQVKGFAGMVTATSGNYGAAVASQAAQRGLACIVIQEIYDSQHVGQPEIVEKSRACEAYGAEVIKLTVGPELFYVLLRTLEDTGYFNASLYTPYGIAGIETLGAEIGREVQQRYGRQPDAVVVTHAGGGNITGTTRGLRKMGCDQTQVIAVSVDLTGLHMASDHDFNNKSFTTGHTGFGVPFATWPDRVDVPRNAARPLRYMDGYQLVSQGEVFYMTELLTKIEGLERGPAGNTSLTAAVAMARQMDRDQIVVVQETEYTGAGKHHNSQLSFARSRGIEVRRGDPAGNVPGKAIIIPERLDQVSVHPLDLDKLRHSYLRHASQIVAPEQWGDAELEFLAAETNTTTDDVRLIGTELATRTKGA
;
A
#
# COMPACT_ATOMS: atom_id res chain seq x y z
N GLU A 1 11.52 -9.38 -0.07
CA GLU A 1 10.17 -9.92 0.20
C GLU A 1 9.53 -10.61 -1.02
N ALA A 2 9.99 -10.32 -2.21
CA ALA A 2 9.51 -10.96 -3.43
C ALA A 2 9.80 -12.48 -3.51
N ALA A 3 10.74 -12.98 -2.74
CA ALA A 3 11.07 -14.41 -2.66
C ALA A 3 10.19 -15.22 -1.69
N ASN A 4 9.23 -14.60 -1.01
CA ASN A 4 8.25 -15.30 -0.19
C ASN A 4 7.38 -16.25 -1.03
N ALA A 5 6.80 -17.26 -0.38
CA ALA A 5 6.06 -18.34 -1.04
C ALA A 5 4.98 -17.90 -2.03
N SER A 6 4.34 -16.74 -1.80
CA SER A 6 3.34 -16.14 -2.71
C SER A 6 3.88 -15.00 -3.55
N GLY A 7 5.19 -14.79 -3.58
CA GLY A 7 5.83 -13.73 -4.34
C GLY A 7 5.65 -12.32 -3.75
N SER A 8 5.31 -12.17 -2.46
CA SER A 8 5.18 -10.86 -1.84
C SER A 8 5.30 -10.90 -0.32
N PHE A 9 5.61 -9.74 0.30
CA PHE A 9 5.60 -9.56 1.77
C PHE A 9 4.26 -9.94 2.42
N LYS A 10 3.19 -9.99 1.64
CA LYS A 10 1.85 -10.35 2.11
C LYS A 10 1.78 -11.80 2.61
N ALA A 11 2.75 -12.65 2.25
CA ALA A 11 2.89 -13.98 2.83
C ALA A 11 3.03 -13.93 4.36
N ARG A 12 3.73 -12.94 4.92
CA ARG A 12 3.88 -12.74 6.36
C ARG A 12 2.54 -12.48 7.05
N ARG A 13 1.72 -11.62 6.44
CA ARG A 13 0.36 -11.31 6.91
C ARG A 13 -0.52 -12.56 6.91
N ALA A 14 -0.54 -13.24 5.78
CA ALA A 14 -1.36 -14.43 5.57
C ALA A 14 -0.91 -15.59 6.46
N SER A 15 0.40 -15.72 6.71
CA SER A 15 0.94 -16.78 7.55
C SER A 15 0.42 -16.72 8.99
N LEU A 16 0.41 -15.53 9.61
CA LEU A 16 -0.14 -15.40 10.95
C LEU A 16 -1.66 -15.60 10.97
N SER A 17 -2.37 -15.04 9.99
CA SER A 17 -3.82 -15.27 9.87
C SER A 17 -4.17 -16.75 9.71
N ALA A 18 -3.41 -17.49 8.89
CA ALA A 18 -3.61 -18.91 8.68
C ALA A 18 -3.24 -19.76 9.91
N HIS A 19 -2.19 -19.36 10.65
CA HIS A 19 -1.85 -19.97 11.92
C HIS A 19 -3.00 -19.82 12.93
N GLU A 20 -3.54 -18.63 13.09
CA GLU A 20 -4.67 -18.35 13.99
C GLU A 20 -5.94 -19.12 13.58
N ALA A 21 -6.22 -19.20 12.28
CA ALA A 21 -7.33 -19.98 11.76
C ALA A 21 -7.19 -21.46 12.17
N GLN A 22 -6.01 -22.04 11.98
CA GLN A 22 -5.71 -23.42 12.29
C GLN A 22 -5.80 -23.71 13.81
N VAL A 23 -5.14 -22.87 14.63
CA VAL A 23 -5.14 -23.04 16.10
C VAL A 23 -6.55 -22.91 16.68
N LYS A 24 -7.37 -22.05 16.12
CA LYS A 24 -8.78 -21.88 16.53
C LYS A 24 -9.74 -22.90 15.93
N GLY A 25 -9.26 -23.83 15.12
CA GLY A 25 -10.06 -24.94 14.58
C GLY A 25 -11.00 -24.53 13.45
N PHE A 26 -10.75 -23.45 12.72
CA PHE A 26 -11.53 -23.09 11.55
C PHE A 26 -11.26 -24.04 10.39
N ALA A 27 -12.30 -24.41 9.66
CA ALA A 27 -12.17 -25.29 8.50
C ALA A 27 -11.61 -24.60 7.26
N GLY A 28 -11.68 -23.27 7.21
CA GLY A 28 -11.22 -22.49 6.06
C GLY A 28 -11.03 -21.01 6.38
N MET A 29 -10.63 -20.26 5.36
CA MET A 29 -10.36 -18.84 5.40
C MET A 29 -11.08 -18.10 4.29
N VAL A 30 -11.57 -16.89 4.56
CA VAL A 30 -12.14 -15.99 3.55
C VAL A 30 -11.37 -14.69 3.55
N THR A 31 -11.05 -14.18 2.37
CA THR A 31 -10.45 -12.86 2.21
C THR A 31 -11.04 -12.09 1.05
N ALA A 32 -11.01 -10.77 1.14
CA ALA A 32 -11.29 -9.87 0.03
C ALA A 32 -9.99 -9.20 -0.42
N THR A 33 -9.78 -9.07 -1.74
CA THR A 33 -8.54 -8.55 -2.30
C THR A 33 -8.74 -7.97 -3.69
N SER A 34 -7.78 -7.17 -4.12
CA SER A 34 -7.60 -6.79 -5.52
C SER A 34 -6.31 -7.39 -6.12
N GLY A 35 -5.56 -8.22 -5.38
CA GLY A 35 -4.29 -8.69 -5.90
C GLY A 35 -3.52 -9.65 -4.99
N ASN A 36 -2.25 -9.35 -4.73
CA ASN A 36 -1.28 -10.24 -4.07
C ASN A 36 -1.71 -10.80 -2.70
N TYR A 37 -2.59 -10.13 -1.98
CA TYR A 37 -3.02 -10.64 -0.67
C TYR A 37 -3.88 -11.90 -0.80
N GLY A 38 -4.74 -11.97 -1.81
CA GLY A 38 -5.51 -13.19 -2.10
C GLY A 38 -4.60 -14.38 -2.36
N ALA A 39 -3.59 -14.21 -3.22
CA ALA A 39 -2.62 -15.26 -3.51
C ALA A 39 -1.84 -15.69 -2.26
N ALA A 40 -1.50 -14.74 -1.37
CA ALA A 40 -0.83 -15.05 -0.12
C ALA A 40 -1.73 -15.86 0.85
N VAL A 41 -3.00 -15.49 0.99
CA VAL A 41 -3.95 -16.24 1.82
C VAL A 41 -4.19 -17.63 1.24
N ALA A 42 -4.43 -17.74 -0.06
CA ALA A 42 -4.62 -19.02 -0.74
C ALA A 42 -3.40 -19.94 -0.57
N SER A 43 -2.18 -19.43 -0.76
CA SER A 43 -0.94 -20.17 -0.55
C SER A 43 -0.80 -20.67 0.89
N GLN A 44 -1.10 -19.82 1.88
CA GLN A 44 -0.97 -20.20 3.30
C GLN A 44 -2.08 -21.15 3.75
N ALA A 45 -3.28 -21.04 3.22
CA ALA A 45 -4.36 -21.99 3.42
C ALA A 45 -4.00 -23.37 2.87
N ALA A 46 -3.51 -23.43 1.62
CA ALA A 46 -3.08 -24.67 0.99
C ALA A 46 -1.99 -25.40 1.80
N GLN A 47 -0.98 -24.68 2.28
CA GLN A 47 0.08 -25.26 3.10
C GLN A 47 -0.41 -25.89 4.42
N ARG A 48 -1.58 -25.47 4.90
CA ARG A 48 -2.18 -25.94 6.16
C ARG A 48 -3.40 -26.85 5.99
N GLY A 49 -3.74 -27.17 4.73
CA GLY A 49 -4.92 -27.99 4.45
C GLY A 49 -6.25 -27.30 4.78
N LEU A 50 -6.28 -25.97 4.82
CA LEU A 50 -7.49 -25.19 5.04
C LEU A 50 -8.19 -24.88 3.71
N ALA A 51 -9.51 -24.91 3.68
CA ALA A 51 -10.27 -24.38 2.56
C ALA A 51 -10.02 -22.86 2.43
N CYS A 52 -10.12 -22.33 1.21
CA CYS A 52 -9.90 -20.91 0.98
C CYS A 52 -10.89 -20.35 -0.04
N ILE A 53 -11.54 -19.24 0.32
CA ILE A 53 -12.38 -18.46 -0.58
C ILE A 53 -11.77 -17.07 -0.72
N VAL A 54 -11.51 -16.66 -1.95
CA VAL A 54 -10.94 -15.35 -2.27
C VAL A 54 -11.98 -14.55 -3.05
N ILE A 55 -12.45 -13.44 -2.48
CA ILE A 55 -13.35 -12.53 -3.16
C ILE A 55 -12.49 -11.44 -3.79
N GLN A 56 -12.48 -11.37 -5.11
CA GLN A 56 -11.55 -10.53 -5.84
C GLN A 56 -12.24 -9.65 -6.87
N GLU A 57 -11.99 -8.35 -6.77
CA GLU A 57 -12.31 -7.40 -7.83
C GLU A 57 -11.29 -7.52 -8.96
N ILE A 58 -11.76 -8.00 -10.11
CA ILE A 58 -10.91 -8.27 -11.28
C ILE A 58 -11.21 -7.30 -12.41
N TYR A 59 -12.47 -6.94 -12.57
CA TYR A 59 -12.95 -6.16 -13.70
C TYR A 59 -13.39 -4.77 -13.28
N ASP A 60 -13.16 -3.79 -14.14
CA ASP A 60 -13.75 -2.47 -13.98
C ASP A 60 -15.25 -2.47 -14.36
N SER A 61 -15.93 -1.33 -14.23
CA SER A 61 -17.34 -1.21 -14.59
C SER A 61 -17.63 -1.38 -16.09
N GLN A 62 -16.60 -1.44 -16.93
CA GLN A 62 -16.69 -1.77 -18.35
C GLN A 62 -16.30 -3.23 -18.64
N HIS A 63 -16.19 -4.06 -17.62
CA HIS A 63 -15.77 -5.47 -17.68
C HIS A 63 -14.35 -5.69 -18.22
N VAL A 64 -13.47 -4.70 -18.07
CA VAL A 64 -12.08 -4.79 -18.49
C VAL A 64 -11.22 -5.21 -17.30
N GLY A 65 -10.50 -6.32 -17.44
CA GLY A 65 -9.53 -6.81 -16.46
C GLY A 65 -8.11 -6.39 -16.82
N GLN A 66 -7.36 -5.91 -15.85
CA GLN A 66 -5.92 -5.67 -16.04
C GLN A 66 -5.15 -6.99 -16.00
N PRO A 67 -4.13 -7.18 -16.86
CA PRO A 67 -3.38 -8.44 -16.94
C PRO A 67 -2.81 -8.90 -15.60
N GLU A 68 -2.25 -7.99 -14.83
CA GLU A 68 -1.69 -8.26 -13.51
C GLU A 68 -2.73 -8.81 -12.52
N ILE A 69 -3.93 -8.21 -12.51
CA ILE A 69 -5.01 -8.64 -11.61
C ILE A 69 -5.53 -10.01 -11.99
N VAL A 70 -5.69 -10.25 -13.30
CA VAL A 70 -6.12 -11.56 -13.84
C VAL A 70 -5.12 -12.66 -13.47
N GLU A 71 -3.82 -12.39 -13.55
CA GLU A 71 -2.80 -13.38 -13.14
C GLU A 71 -2.83 -13.69 -11.65
N LYS A 72 -3.04 -12.69 -10.81
CA LYS A 72 -3.19 -12.89 -9.36
C LYS A 72 -4.41 -13.75 -9.03
N SER A 73 -5.51 -13.62 -9.79
CA SER A 73 -6.66 -14.50 -9.69
C SER A 73 -6.30 -15.94 -10.01
N ARG A 74 -5.59 -16.16 -11.13
CA ARG A 74 -5.12 -17.48 -11.52
C ARG A 74 -4.17 -18.11 -10.51
N ALA A 75 -3.32 -17.30 -9.87
CA ALA A 75 -2.47 -17.78 -8.79
C ALA A 75 -3.28 -18.28 -7.59
N CYS A 76 -4.37 -17.59 -7.21
CA CYS A 76 -5.28 -18.05 -6.15
C CYS A 76 -5.90 -19.40 -6.50
N GLU A 77 -6.40 -19.55 -7.73
CA GLU A 77 -6.98 -20.80 -8.22
C GLU A 77 -5.94 -21.93 -8.27
N ALA A 78 -4.70 -21.62 -8.68
CA ALA A 78 -3.60 -22.60 -8.70
C ALA A 78 -3.22 -23.10 -7.30
N TYR A 79 -3.41 -22.31 -6.26
CA TYR A 79 -3.25 -22.73 -4.86
C TYR A 79 -4.48 -23.48 -4.32
N GLY A 80 -5.51 -23.71 -5.14
CA GLY A 80 -6.71 -24.46 -4.75
C GLY A 80 -7.79 -23.61 -4.08
N ALA A 81 -7.70 -22.29 -4.13
CA ALA A 81 -8.76 -21.43 -3.62
C ALA A 81 -9.94 -21.33 -4.60
N GLU A 82 -11.14 -21.27 -4.06
CA GLU A 82 -12.30 -20.79 -4.80
C GLU A 82 -12.23 -19.26 -4.94
N VAL A 83 -12.38 -18.74 -6.17
CA VAL A 83 -12.29 -17.31 -6.43
C VAL A 83 -13.63 -16.77 -6.89
N ILE A 84 -14.24 -15.92 -6.06
CA ILE A 84 -15.43 -15.17 -6.42
C ILE A 84 -14.98 -13.88 -7.11
N LYS A 85 -15.22 -13.80 -8.43
CA LYS A 85 -14.75 -12.71 -9.30
C LYS A 85 -15.81 -11.62 -9.39
N LEU A 86 -15.46 -10.42 -8.98
CA LEU A 86 -16.34 -9.26 -8.98
C LEU A 86 -15.86 -8.17 -9.95
N THR A 87 -16.79 -7.37 -10.42
CA THR A 87 -16.52 -6.03 -10.93
C THR A 87 -16.25 -5.10 -9.76
N VAL A 88 -15.36 -4.13 -9.92
CA VAL A 88 -15.08 -3.13 -8.86
C VAL A 88 -16.35 -2.36 -8.54
N GLY A 89 -16.74 -2.40 -7.28
CA GLY A 89 -17.98 -1.82 -6.80
C GLY A 89 -18.15 -1.91 -5.29
N PRO A 90 -19.28 -1.48 -4.77
CA PRO A 90 -19.57 -1.53 -3.34
C PRO A 90 -19.79 -2.95 -2.81
N GLU A 91 -19.97 -3.93 -3.69
CA GLU A 91 -20.36 -5.30 -3.34
C GLU A 91 -19.25 -6.09 -2.64
N LEU A 92 -17.98 -5.70 -2.80
CA LEU A 92 -16.84 -6.46 -2.27
C LEU A 92 -17.00 -6.82 -0.79
N PHE A 93 -17.30 -5.84 0.04
CA PHE A 93 -17.42 -6.06 1.48
C PHE A 93 -18.73 -6.76 1.84
N TYR A 94 -19.80 -6.50 1.11
CA TYR A 94 -21.06 -7.24 1.31
C TYR A 94 -20.87 -8.73 1.04
N VAL A 95 -20.25 -9.08 -0.08
CA VAL A 95 -19.98 -10.47 -0.44
C VAL A 95 -19.02 -11.11 0.55
N LEU A 96 -17.99 -10.37 1.03
CA LEU A 96 -17.09 -10.85 2.08
C LEU A 96 -17.84 -11.22 3.36
N LEU A 97 -18.64 -10.29 3.88
CA LEU A 97 -19.39 -10.50 5.12
C LEU A 97 -20.40 -11.63 4.97
N ARG A 98 -21.11 -11.70 3.86
CA ARG A 98 -22.05 -12.77 3.56
C ARG A 98 -21.38 -14.14 3.47
N THR A 99 -20.24 -14.22 2.79
CA THR A 99 -19.46 -15.45 2.69
C THR A 99 -18.95 -15.91 4.06
N LEU A 100 -18.51 -14.99 4.92
CA LEU A 100 -18.11 -15.31 6.30
C LEU A 100 -19.28 -15.87 7.11
N GLU A 101 -20.45 -15.28 6.98
CA GLU A 101 -21.68 -15.73 7.67
C GLU A 101 -22.10 -17.13 7.19
N ASP A 102 -22.13 -17.35 5.88
CA ASP A 102 -22.59 -18.61 5.28
C ASP A 102 -21.63 -19.78 5.54
N THR A 103 -20.31 -19.52 5.61
CA THR A 103 -19.30 -20.57 5.74
C THR A 103 -18.80 -20.78 7.17
N GLY A 104 -18.88 -19.78 8.02
CA GLY A 104 -18.22 -19.79 9.32
C GLY A 104 -16.69 -19.83 9.26
N TYR A 105 -16.08 -19.53 8.11
CA TYR A 105 -14.64 -19.55 7.94
C TYR A 105 -13.96 -18.36 8.64
N PHE A 106 -12.66 -18.49 8.82
CA PHE A 106 -11.86 -17.44 9.47
C PHE A 106 -11.78 -16.19 8.57
N ASN A 107 -12.02 -15.02 9.17
CA ASN A 107 -11.85 -13.74 8.50
C ASN A 107 -10.36 -13.42 8.34
N ALA A 108 -9.82 -13.63 7.16
CA ALA A 108 -8.45 -13.29 6.78
C ALA A 108 -8.35 -11.98 5.99
N SER A 109 -9.29 -11.05 6.18
CA SER A 109 -9.26 -9.76 5.48
C SER A 109 -8.07 -8.88 5.92
N LEU A 110 -7.80 -7.85 5.11
CA LEU A 110 -6.71 -6.89 5.35
C LEU A 110 -6.82 -6.15 6.70
N TYR A 111 -8.01 -6.08 7.26
CA TYR A 111 -8.32 -5.23 8.42
C TYR A 111 -8.26 -5.98 9.75
N THR A 112 -7.77 -7.21 9.74
CA THR A 112 -7.57 -7.96 10.99
C THR A 112 -6.25 -7.58 11.67
N PRO A 113 -6.18 -7.59 13.01
CA PRO A 113 -4.95 -7.31 13.74
C PRO A 113 -3.83 -8.31 13.42
N TYR A 114 -4.17 -9.54 13.08
CA TYR A 114 -3.21 -10.58 12.70
C TYR A 114 -2.42 -10.20 11.44
N GLY A 115 -3.09 -9.58 10.46
CA GLY A 115 -2.44 -9.11 9.26
C GLY A 115 -1.35 -8.07 9.53
N ILE A 116 -1.58 -7.15 10.46
CA ILE A 116 -0.58 -6.15 10.86
C ILE A 116 0.56 -6.80 11.66
N ALA A 117 0.20 -7.61 12.67
CA ALA A 117 1.18 -8.29 13.51
C ALA A 117 2.12 -9.21 12.71
N GLY A 118 1.61 -9.86 11.66
CA GLY A 118 2.46 -10.65 10.75
C GLY A 118 3.55 -9.83 10.06
N ILE A 119 3.28 -8.55 9.73
CA ILE A 119 4.28 -7.67 9.10
C ILE A 119 5.31 -7.15 10.13
N GLU A 120 5.00 -7.12 11.40
CA GLU A 120 5.97 -6.71 12.41
C GLU A 120 7.26 -7.53 12.37
N THR A 121 7.18 -8.79 11.93
CA THR A 121 8.36 -9.65 11.72
C THR A 121 9.32 -9.07 10.69
N LEU A 122 8.81 -8.41 9.64
CA LEU A 122 9.63 -7.78 8.61
C LEU A 122 10.43 -6.59 9.18
N GLY A 123 9.75 -5.69 9.90
CA GLY A 123 10.44 -4.58 10.55
C GLY A 123 11.47 -5.02 11.57
N ALA A 124 11.15 -6.07 12.36
CA ALA A 124 12.09 -6.63 13.33
C ALA A 124 13.31 -7.28 12.65
N GLU A 125 13.12 -7.98 11.54
CA GLU A 125 14.24 -8.54 10.76
C GLU A 125 15.13 -7.45 10.18
N ILE A 126 14.54 -6.41 9.57
CA ILE A 126 15.30 -5.26 9.06
C ILE A 126 16.17 -4.64 10.17
N GLY A 127 15.55 -4.32 11.31
CA GLY A 127 16.29 -3.74 12.44
C GLY A 127 17.43 -4.63 12.92
N ARG A 128 17.16 -5.92 13.15
CA ARG A 128 18.14 -6.90 13.60
C ARG A 128 19.29 -7.07 12.61
N GLU A 129 18.99 -7.28 11.33
CA GLU A 129 20.01 -7.54 10.32
C GLU A 129 20.92 -6.32 10.08
N VAL A 130 20.35 -5.12 10.05
CA VAL A 130 21.15 -3.90 9.91
C VAL A 130 22.04 -3.66 11.13
N GLN A 131 21.50 -3.85 12.34
CA GLN A 131 22.30 -3.76 13.58
C GLN A 131 23.43 -4.80 13.61
N GLN A 132 23.15 -6.05 13.22
CA GLN A 132 24.17 -7.10 13.18
C GLN A 132 25.27 -6.81 12.15
N ARG A 133 24.89 -6.26 10.98
CA ARG A 133 25.82 -6.03 9.88
C ARG A 133 26.63 -4.75 10.01
N TYR A 134 26.04 -3.69 10.55
CA TYR A 134 26.62 -2.34 10.56
C TYR A 134 26.80 -1.76 11.96
N GLY A 135 26.39 -2.45 13.01
CA GLY A 135 26.51 -1.98 14.40
C GLY A 135 25.58 -0.82 14.77
N ARG A 136 24.65 -0.45 13.90
CA ARG A 136 23.70 0.65 14.11
C ARG A 136 22.35 0.39 13.42
N GLN A 137 21.34 1.17 13.77
CA GLN A 137 20.06 1.12 13.10
C GLN A 137 20.11 1.76 11.70
N PRO A 138 19.18 1.45 10.77
CA PRO A 138 19.10 2.14 9.51
C PRO A 138 18.69 3.62 9.70
N ASP A 139 19.20 4.51 8.86
CA ASP A 139 18.79 5.92 8.86
C ASP A 139 17.41 6.09 8.30
N ALA A 140 17.07 5.35 7.22
CA ALA A 140 15.74 5.36 6.64
C ALA A 140 15.30 3.98 6.16
N VAL A 141 14.00 3.71 6.27
CA VAL A 141 13.31 2.58 5.63
C VAL A 141 12.24 3.13 4.70
N VAL A 142 12.37 2.85 3.41
CA VAL A 142 11.48 3.35 2.36
C VAL A 142 10.47 2.28 1.97
N VAL A 143 9.19 2.59 2.08
CA VAL A 143 8.08 1.63 2.01
C VAL A 143 7.02 2.06 1.03
N THR A 144 6.68 1.22 0.07
CA THR A 144 5.51 1.45 -0.80
C THR A 144 4.23 1.46 0.04
N HIS A 145 3.47 2.54 -0.08
CA HIS A 145 2.25 2.78 0.66
C HIS A 145 0.99 2.64 -0.21
N ALA A 146 0.03 1.93 0.34
CA ALA A 146 -1.32 1.79 -0.20
C ALA A 146 -2.36 1.84 0.94
N GLY A 147 -2.71 0.72 1.55
CA GLY A 147 -3.69 0.66 2.65
C GLY A 147 -3.14 0.94 4.06
N GLY A 148 -1.86 1.27 4.21
CA GLY A 148 -1.23 1.63 5.49
C GLY A 148 -0.71 0.47 6.34
N GLY A 149 -1.21 -0.75 6.15
CA GLY A 149 -0.84 -1.90 6.98
C GLY A 149 0.64 -2.30 6.89
N ASN A 150 1.26 -2.09 5.72
CA ASN A 150 2.67 -2.35 5.50
C ASN A 150 3.54 -1.43 6.37
N ILE A 151 3.34 -0.13 6.28
CA ILE A 151 4.06 0.88 7.07
C ILE A 151 3.87 0.63 8.56
N THR A 152 2.61 0.46 8.98
CA THR A 152 2.26 0.20 10.39
C THR A 152 3.04 -1.00 10.95
N GLY A 153 2.98 -2.15 10.28
CA GLY A 153 3.66 -3.36 10.75
C GLY A 153 5.18 -3.20 10.74
N THR A 154 5.74 -2.67 9.66
CA THR A 154 7.19 -2.45 9.54
C THR A 154 7.70 -1.52 10.65
N THR A 155 7.05 -0.38 10.87
CA THR A 155 7.47 0.58 11.92
C THR A 155 7.36 -0.03 13.31
N ARG A 156 6.26 -0.75 13.61
CA ARG A 156 6.11 -1.43 14.90
C ARG A 156 7.20 -2.48 15.12
N GLY A 157 7.57 -3.21 14.07
CA GLY A 157 8.68 -4.17 14.11
C GLY A 157 10.04 -3.52 14.36
N LEU A 158 10.34 -2.41 13.68
CA LEU A 158 11.55 -1.61 13.89
C LEU A 158 11.64 -1.10 15.32
N ARG A 159 10.58 -0.51 15.87
CA ARG A 159 10.54 -0.02 17.26
C ARG A 159 10.74 -1.13 18.28
N LYS A 160 10.21 -2.33 18.04
CA LYS A 160 10.48 -3.53 18.89
C LYS A 160 11.97 -3.92 18.94
N MET A 161 12.73 -3.54 17.93
CA MET A 161 14.17 -3.76 17.86
C MET A 161 14.99 -2.55 18.35
N GLY A 162 14.36 -1.53 18.93
CA GLY A 162 15.01 -0.31 19.39
C GLY A 162 15.49 0.62 18.26
N CYS A 163 14.92 0.48 17.05
CA CYS A 163 15.23 1.36 15.92
C CYS A 163 14.32 2.62 15.94
N ASP A 164 14.39 3.37 17.04
CA ASP A 164 13.48 4.50 17.29
C ASP A 164 13.86 5.77 16.50
N GLN A 165 15.11 5.86 16.04
CA GLN A 165 15.62 6.98 15.24
C GLN A 165 15.51 6.74 13.73
N THR A 166 15.11 5.54 13.32
CA THR A 166 14.94 5.19 11.92
C THR A 166 13.74 5.93 11.33
N GLN A 167 13.97 6.72 10.29
CA GLN A 167 12.89 7.36 9.55
C GLN A 167 12.16 6.35 8.68
N VAL A 168 10.84 6.33 8.76
CA VAL A 168 9.99 5.51 7.89
C VAL A 168 9.30 6.40 6.86
N ILE A 169 9.69 6.21 5.61
CA ILE A 169 9.25 7.03 4.49
C ILE A 169 8.23 6.27 3.64
N ALA A 170 7.00 6.78 3.61
CA ALA A 170 5.96 6.29 2.72
C ALA A 170 6.21 6.73 1.29
N VAL A 171 5.88 5.88 0.32
CA VAL A 171 5.96 6.24 -1.10
C VAL A 171 4.73 5.76 -1.85
N SER A 172 4.14 6.63 -2.65
CA SER A 172 3.07 6.30 -3.60
C SER A 172 3.36 6.86 -4.98
N VAL A 173 2.74 6.27 -5.99
CA VAL A 173 2.73 6.84 -7.33
C VAL A 173 1.78 8.03 -7.35
N ASP A 174 2.21 9.17 -7.88
CA ASP A 174 1.36 10.34 -8.11
C ASP A 174 0.43 10.10 -9.30
N LEU A 175 -0.83 10.00 -9.04
CA LEU A 175 -1.88 9.80 -10.04
C LEU A 175 -2.87 10.97 -10.10
N THR A 176 -2.53 12.11 -9.50
CA THR A 176 -3.36 13.33 -9.52
C THR A 176 -4.82 13.03 -9.14
N GLY A 177 -5.03 12.60 -7.90
CA GLY A 177 -6.35 12.24 -7.39
C GLY A 177 -6.75 10.76 -7.57
N LEU A 178 -5.88 9.92 -8.14
CA LEU A 178 -6.05 8.48 -8.26
C LEU A 178 -4.89 7.72 -7.62
N HIS A 179 -4.43 8.18 -6.47
CA HIS A 179 -3.26 7.61 -5.80
C HIS A 179 -3.44 6.16 -5.40
N MET A 180 -2.33 5.44 -5.26
CA MET A 180 -2.31 4.12 -4.60
C MET A 180 -2.81 4.21 -3.16
N ALA A 181 -2.58 5.33 -2.50
CA ALA A 181 -3.19 5.68 -1.22
C ALA A 181 -4.05 6.92 -1.41
N SER A 182 -5.35 6.77 -1.22
CA SER A 182 -6.29 7.88 -1.38
C SER A 182 -6.53 8.62 -0.07
N ASP A 183 -6.82 9.90 -0.19
CA ASP A 183 -7.36 10.70 0.90
C ASP A 183 -8.64 11.42 0.43
N HIS A 184 -9.68 11.34 1.26
CA HIS A 184 -11.01 11.82 0.90
C HIS A 184 -11.08 13.33 0.65
N ASP A 185 -10.21 14.12 1.27
CA ASP A 185 -10.26 15.57 1.22
C ASP A 185 -9.58 16.17 -0.03
N PHE A 186 -8.60 15.48 -0.60
CA PHE A 186 -7.88 15.94 -1.78
C PHE A 186 -7.69 14.86 -2.85
N ASN A 187 -8.19 13.67 -2.61
CA ASN A 187 -8.22 12.57 -3.54
C ASN A 187 -9.52 11.80 -3.34
N ASN A 188 -10.50 12.10 -4.16
CA ASN A 188 -11.88 11.61 -4.01
C ASN A 188 -12.04 10.13 -4.42
N LYS A 189 -11.04 9.49 -4.98
CA LYS A 189 -11.12 8.10 -5.38
C LYS A 189 -10.63 7.23 -4.27
N SER A 190 -11.48 6.41 -3.75
CA SER A 190 -11.07 5.23 -3.02
C SER A 190 -10.37 4.29 -3.96
N PHE A 191 -9.44 3.57 -3.45
CA PHE A 191 -8.46 2.91 -4.15
C PHE A 191 -8.51 1.42 -3.96
N THR A 192 -8.24 0.73 -4.98
CA THR A 192 -7.75 -0.62 -4.98
C THR A 192 -6.42 -0.68 -5.70
N THR A 193 -5.41 -1.12 -5.01
CA THR A 193 -4.01 -0.99 -5.36
C THR A 193 -3.62 -1.43 -6.74
N GLY A 194 -4.14 -2.43 -7.26
CA GLY A 194 -3.73 -2.90 -8.57
C GLY A 194 -4.39 -2.18 -9.73
N HIS A 195 -5.48 -1.47 -9.47
CA HIS A 195 -6.34 -0.99 -10.54
C HIS A 195 -5.97 0.36 -11.12
N THR A 196 -5.41 1.23 -10.28
CA THR A 196 -5.06 2.59 -10.68
C THR A 196 -3.58 2.91 -10.53
N GLY A 197 -2.82 2.02 -9.87
CA GLY A 197 -1.44 2.26 -9.47
C GLY A 197 -0.49 2.57 -10.61
N PHE A 198 -0.75 2.05 -11.82
CA PHE A 198 0.17 2.17 -12.94
C PHE A 198 -0.48 2.72 -14.22
N GLY A 199 -1.40 3.65 -14.05
CA GLY A 199 -1.74 4.59 -15.11
C GLY A 199 -2.89 4.24 -16.00
N VAL A 200 -3.43 3.07 -15.87
CA VAL A 200 -4.64 2.76 -16.61
C VAL A 200 -5.82 3.21 -15.76
N PRO A 201 -6.62 4.18 -16.22
CA PRO A 201 -7.82 4.58 -15.51
C PRO A 201 -8.70 3.36 -15.29
N PHE A 202 -9.13 3.16 -14.06
CA PHE A 202 -10.02 2.09 -13.72
C PHE A 202 -11.43 2.68 -13.57
N ALA A 203 -12.31 2.34 -14.48
CA ALA A 203 -13.68 2.83 -14.44
C ALA A 203 -14.43 2.19 -13.26
N THR A 204 -14.94 3.01 -12.34
CA THR A 204 -15.75 2.57 -11.22
C THR A 204 -17.10 3.25 -11.24
N TRP A 205 -18.16 2.50 -10.95
CA TRP A 205 -19.49 3.03 -10.80
C TRP A 205 -20.29 2.22 -9.77
N PRO A 206 -20.83 2.84 -8.73
CA PRO A 206 -20.57 4.23 -8.31
C PRO A 206 -19.14 4.44 -7.86
N ASP A 207 -18.70 5.70 -7.73
CA ASP A 207 -17.40 6.02 -7.16
C ASP A 207 -17.27 5.41 -5.76
N ARG A 208 -16.15 4.76 -5.51
CA ARG A 208 -15.89 4.09 -4.23
C ARG A 208 -15.38 5.07 -3.20
N VAL A 209 -15.93 4.97 -2.00
CA VAL A 209 -15.49 5.69 -0.81
C VAL A 209 -15.39 4.76 0.41
N ASP A 210 -15.29 3.45 0.16
CA ASP A 210 -15.31 2.39 1.16
C ASP A 210 -14.05 2.37 2.04
N VAL A 211 -12.93 2.94 1.58
CA VAL A 211 -11.67 3.03 2.33
C VAL A 211 -11.13 4.46 2.28
N PRO A 212 -11.85 5.43 2.84
CA PRO A 212 -11.42 6.82 2.85
C PRO A 212 -10.13 6.99 3.68
N ARG A 213 -9.32 7.97 3.31
CA ARG A 213 -8.10 8.37 4.01
C ARG A 213 -7.05 7.27 4.20
N ASN A 214 -6.87 6.41 3.20
CA ASN A 214 -5.77 5.45 3.22
C ASN A 214 -4.42 6.13 3.40
N ALA A 215 -4.22 7.31 2.84
CA ALA A 215 -2.98 8.05 2.96
C ALA A 215 -2.70 8.50 4.41
N ALA A 216 -3.73 8.93 5.13
CA ALA A 216 -3.63 9.40 6.52
C ALA A 216 -3.61 8.26 7.56
N ARG A 217 -4.09 7.06 7.20
CA ARG A 217 -4.23 5.95 8.14
C ARG A 217 -2.95 5.58 8.91
N PRO A 218 -1.76 5.56 8.32
CA PRO A 218 -0.53 5.22 9.03
C PRO A 218 0.26 6.45 9.51
N LEU A 219 -0.33 7.63 9.61
CA LEU A 219 0.37 8.87 10.02
C LEU A 219 1.22 8.67 11.27
N ARG A 220 0.69 7.97 12.28
CA ARG A 220 1.41 7.61 13.51
C ARG A 220 2.73 6.88 13.28
N TYR A 221 2.91 6.25 12.12
CA TYR A 221 3.97 5.31 11.84
C TYR A 221 4.85 5.73 10.66
N MET A 222 4.74 6.97 10.19
CA MET A 222 5.59 7.51 9.12
C MET A 222 6.13 8.89 9.47
N ASP A 223 7.36 9.13 9.02
CA ASP A 223 8.09 10.37 9.25
C ASP A 223 8.10 11.25 7.98
N GLY A 224 7.84 10.66 6.82
CA GLY A 224 7.77 11.35 5.55
C GLY A 224 6.90 10.61 4.53
N TYR A 225 6.49 11.35 3.50
CA TYR A 225 5.73 10.78 2.38
C TYR A 225 6.22 11.36 1.08
N GLN A 226 6.63 10.48 0.15
CA GLN A 226 7.14 10.87 -1.16
C GLN A 226 6.23 10.37 -2.28
N LEU A 227 6.12 11.15 -3.32
CA LEU A 227 5.44 10.81 -4.56
C LEU A 227 6.45 10.64 -5.68
N VAL A 228 6.21 9.65 -6.54
CA VAL A 228 6.98 9.36 -7.75
C VAL A 228 6.03 9.23 -8.93
N SER A 229 6.51 9.51 -10.14
CA SER A 229 5.68 9.33 -11.33
C SER A 229 5.67 7.86 -11.81
N GLN A 230 4.65 7.51 -12.58
CA GLN A 230 4.53 6.19 -13.19
C GLN A 230 5.72 5.85 -14.07
N GLY A 231 6.16 6.79 -14.92
CA GLY A 231 7.29 6.60 -15.81
C GLY A 231 8.59 6.31 -15.06
N GLU A 232 8.80 6.99 -13.93
CA GLU A 232 9.98 6.77 -13.07
C GLU A 232 9.98 5.37 -12.46
N VAL A 233 8.81 4.88 -12.03
CA VAL A 233 8.68 3.51 -11.49
C VAL A 233 8.96 2.46 -12.57
N PHE A 234 8.47 2.64 -13.79
CA PHE A 234 8.77 1.74 -14.90
C PHE A 234 10.25 1.78 -15.27
N TYR A 235 10.87 2.97 -15.28
CA TYR A 235 12.31 3.11 -15.49
C TYR A 235 13.11 2.32 -14.45
N MET A 236 12.81 2.49 -13.17
CA MET A 236 13.50 1.78 -12.09
C MET A 236 13.28 0.27 -12.15
N THR A 237 12.11 -0.18 -12.59
CA THR A 237 11.82 -1.61 -12.81
C THR A 237 12.72 -2.20 -13.88
N GLU A 238 12.87 -1.52 -15.02
CA GLU A 238 13.80 -1.91 -16.09
C GLU A 238 15.27 -1.87 -15.63
N LEU A 239 15.63 -0.79 -14.92
CA LEU A 239 17.02 -0.56 -14.49
C LEU A 239 17.47 -1.61 -13.48
N LEU A 240 16.63 -1.95 -12.49
CA LEU A 240 16.92 -2.98 -11.49
C LEU A 240 17.20 -4.34 -12.15
N THR A 241 16.36 -4.73 -13.11
CA THR A 241 16.56 -5.97 -13.87
C THR A 241 17.85 -5.92 -14.69
N LYS A 242 18.13 -4.78 -15.31
CA LYS A 242 19.30 -4.61 -16.19
C LYS A 242 20.64 -4.60 -15.45
N ILE A 243 20.68 -3.97 -14.27
CA ILE A 243 21.93 -3.76 -13.53
C ILE A 243 22.18 -4.89 -12.52
N GLU A 244 21.12 -5.31 -11.81
CA GLU A 244 21.24 -6.27 -10.70
C GLU A 244 20.72 -7.68 -11.06
N GLY A 245 20.08 -7.85 -12.22
CA GLY A 245 19.46 -9.12 -12.58
C GLY A 245 18.25 -9.48 -11.72
N LEU A 246 17.69 -8.51 -10.99
CA LEU A 246 16.59 -8.70 -10.07
C LEU A 246 15.27 -8.29 -10.71
N GLU A 247 14.41 -9.27 -10.93
CA GLU A 247 13.05 -9.05 -11.40
C GLU A 247 12.12 -8.73 -10.22
N ARG A 248 11.55 -7.53 -10.23
CA ARG A 248 10.56 -7.08 -9.25
C ARG A 248 9.41 -6.38 -9.96
N GLY A 249 8.23 -6.39 -9.32
CA GLY A 249 7.07 -5.71 -9.87
C GLY A 249 7.15 -4.18 -9.72
N PRO A 250 6.47 -3.44 -10.59
CA PRO A 250 6.42 -1.98 -10.48
C PRO A 250 5.91 -1.48 -9.13
N ALA A 251 4.94 -2.17 -8.51
CA ALA A 251 4.44 -1.78 -7.19
C ALA A 251 5.54 -1.87 -6.11
N GLY A 252 6.39 -2.91 -6.15
CA GLY A 252 7.56 -3.01 -5.27
C GLY A 252 8.58 -1.91 -5.55
N ASN A 253 8.87 -1.67 -6.82
CA ASN A 253 9.84 -0.66 -7.25
C ASN A 253 9.41 0.79 -7.02
N THR A 254 8.18 1.03 -6.56
CA THR A 254 7.75 2.36 -6.12
C THR A 254 8.64 2.87 -4.98
N SER A 255 8.92 2.05 -3.97
CA SER A 255 9.83 2.39 -2.89
C SER A 255 11.28 2.53 -3.35
N LEU A 256 11.74 1.66 -4.26
CA LEU A 256 13.09 1.74 -4.82
C LEU A 256 13.28 3.07 -5.59
N THR A 257 12.29 3.48 -6.36
CA THR A 257 12.34 4.73 -7.13
C THR A 257 12.60 5.93 -6.21
N ALA A 258 11.84 6.04 -5.14
CA ALA A 258 12.03 7.11 -4.18
C ALA A 258 13.36 6.99 -3.42
N ALA A 259 13.70 5.79 -2.97
CA ALA A 259 14.93 5.55 -2.24
C ALA A 259 16.17 5.96 -3.03
N VAL A 260 16.23 5.65 -4.32
CA VAL A 260 17.34 6.04 -5.19
C VAL A 260 17.42 7.57 -5.37
N ALA A 261 16.26 8.22 -5.57
CA ALA A 261 16.23 9.68 -5.67
C ALA A 261 16.67 10.37 -4.37
N MET A 262 16.23 9.86 -3.21
CA MET A 262 16.60 10.36 -1.89
C MET A 262 18.07 10.09 -1.57
N ALA A 263 18.57 8.88 -1.81
CA ALA A 263 19.95 8.49 -1.51
C ALA A 263 20.98 9.35 -2.25
N ARG A 264 20.67 9.91 -3.41
CA ARG A 264 21.53 10.85 -4.12
C ARG A 264 21.77 12.17 -3.38
N GLN A 265 20.94 12.47 -2.39
CA GLN A 265 21.03 13.67 -1.56
C GLN A 265 21.51 13.38 -0.13
N MET A 266 21.71 12.10 0.19
CA MET A 266 22.15 11.64 1.51
C MET A 266 23.68 11.46 1.56
N ASP A 267 24.24 11.45 2.77
CA ASP A 267 25.66 11.18 2.98
C ASP A 267 25.96 9.70 2.70
N ARG A 268 27.20 9.44 2.29
CA ARG A 268 27.62 8.09 1.86
C ARG A 268 27.60 7.03 2.94
N ASP A 269 27.67 7.41 4.20
CA ASP A 269 27.64 6.52 5.35
C ASP A 269 26.22 6.24 5.85
N GLN A 270 25.20 6.94 5.32
CA GLN A 270 23.82 6.70 5.68
C GLN A 270 23.28 5.40 5.08
N ILE A 271 22.51 4.67 5.88
CA ILE A 271 21.94 3.38 5.52
C ILE A 271 20.48 3.55 5.17
N VAL A 272 20.15 3.35 3.90
CA VAL A 272 18.77 3.34 3.41
C VAL A 272 18.36 1.90 3.11
N VAL A 273 17.29 1.44 3.72
CA VAL A 273 16.69 0.13 3.44
C VAL A 273 15.47 0.31 2.56
N VAL A 274 15.45 -0.40 1.44
CA VAL A 274 14.31 -0.43 0.53
C VAL A 274 13.50 -1.68 0.77
N GLN A 275 12.22 -1.51 1.05
CA GLN A 275 11.31 -2.64 1.14
C GLN A 275 10.75 -2.99 -0.23
N GLU A 276 11.39 -3.94 -0.91
CA GLU A 276 10.90 -4.53 -2.14
C GLU A 276 9.75 -5.49 -1.84
N THR A 277 8.54 -5.10 -2.23
CA THR A 277 7.33 -5.71 -1.71
C THR A 277 6.87 -6.94 -2.48
N GLU A 278 7.21 -7.07 -3.78
CA GLU A 278 6.64 -8.13 -4.59
C GLU A 278 7.49 -8.53 -5.79
N TYR A 279 7.28 -9.78 -6.20
CA TYR A 279 7.64 -10.34 -7.49
C TYR A 279 6.36 -10.58 -8.30
N THR A 280 6.32 -10.15 -9.54
CA THR A 280 5.12 -10.26 -10.36
C THR A 280 5.32 -11.13 -11.61
N GLY A 281 6.38 -11.92 -11.65
CA GLY A 281 6.66 -12.91 -12.72
C GLY A 281 7.59 -12.37 -13.80
N ALA A 282 8.69 -13.05 -13.98
CA ALA A 282 9.68 -13.10 -15.08
C ALA A 282 9.83 -11.83 -15.93
N GLY A 283 9.96 -10.65 -15.34
CA GLY A 283 10.18 -9.38 -16.05
C GLY A 283 9.11 -8.98 -17.07
N LYS A 284 8.06 -9.77 -17.18
CA LYS A 284 7.04 -9.60 -18.24
C LYS A 284 5.92 -8.64 -17.85
N HIS A 285 5.69 -8.46 -16.55
CA HIS A 285 4.54 -7.73 -16.08
C HIS A 285 4.54 -6.26 -16.44
N HIS A 286 5.67 -5.56 -16.30
CA HIS A 286 5.74 -4.16 -16.69
C HIS A 286 5.50 -3.96 -18.19
N ASN A 287 6.01 -4.87 -19.04
CA ASN A 287 5.74 -4.83 -20.47
C ASN A 287 4.26 -5.10 -20.79
N SER A 288 3.63 -6.04 -20.09
CA SER A 288 2.19 -6.29 -20.21
C SER A 288 1.37 -5.10 -19.80
N GLN A 289 1.74 -4.43 -18.70
CA GLN A 289 1.07 -3.21 -18.23
C GLN A 289 1.23 -2.06 -19.21
N LEU A 290 2.43 -1.83 -19.74
CA LEU A 290 2.67 -0.80 -20.75
C LEU A 290 1.95 -1.09 -22.07
N SER A 291 1.89 -2.36 -22.49
CA SER A 291 1.13 -2.77 -23.67
C SER A 291 -0.37 -2.58 -23.48
N PHE A 292 -0.88 -2.92 -22.30
CA PHE A 292 -2.27 -2.68 -21.94
C PHE A 292 -2.60 -1.19 -21.89
N ALA A 293 -1.73 -0.36 -21.30
CA ALA A 293 -1.88 1.10 -21.30
C ALA A 293 -1.98 1.66 -22.73
N ARG A 294 -1.08 1.23 -23.64
CA ARG A 294 -1.15 1.63 -25.07
C ARG A 294 -2.46 1.20 -25.73
N SER A 295 -2.93 -0.03 -25.45
CA SER A 295 -4.20 -0.50 -26.00
C SER A 295 -5.43 0.30 -25.51
N ARG A 296 -5.27 1.02 -24.41
CA ARG A 296 -6.28 1.92 -23.83
C ARG A 296 -6.09 3.38 -24.24
N GLY A 297 -5.22 3.65 -25.21
CA GLY A 297 -4.99 4.99 -25.74
C GLY A 297 -4.05 5.86 -24.88
N ILE A 298 -3.34 5.27 -23.92
CA ILE A 298 -2.33 6.00 -23.12
C ILE A 298 -1.03 6.05 -23.92
N GLU A 299 -0.48 7.25 -24.10
CA GLU A 299 0.83 7.44 -24.70
C GLU A 299 1.91 6.83 -23.79
N VAL A 300 2.80 6.03 -24.35
CA VAL A 300 3.96 5.48 -23.61
C VAL A 300 5.21 5.75 -24.44
N ARG A 301 6.08 6.64 -23.97
CA ARG A 301 7.35 7.00 -24.60
C ARG A 301 8.45 7.28 -23.59
N ARG A 302 9.67 7.40 -24.08
CA ARG A 302 10.81 7.90 -23.29
C ARG A 302 10.92 9.41 -23.37
N GLY A 303 11.48 10.02 -22.31
CA GLY A 303 11.70 11.47 -22.25
C GLY A 303 11.72 12.02 -20.82
N ASP A 304 11.41 13.30 -20.69
CA ASP A 304 11.31 13.97 -19.39
C ASP A 304 10.07 13.51 -18.60
N PRO A 305 10.26 12.90 -17.40
CA PRO A 305 9.17 12.42 -16.58
C PRO A 305 8.20 13.52 -16.11
N ALA A 306 8.59 14.79 -16.15
CA ALA A 306 7.67 15.91 -15.88
C ALA A 306 6.46 15.92 -16.84
N GLY A 307 6.58 15.27 -17.99
CA GLY A 307 5.47 15.09 -18.95
C GLY A 307 4.50 13.97 -18.61
N ASN A 308 4.67 13.24 -17.49
CA ASN A 308 3.70 12.23 -17.05
C ASN A 308 2.34 12.88 -16.77
N VAL A 309 1.29 12.28 -17.33
CA VAL A 309 -0.09 12.69 -17.06
C VAL A 309 -0.92 11.43 -16.82
N PRO A 310 -1.38 11.20 -15.58
CA PRO A 310 -2.16 10.02 -15.25
C PRO A 310 -3.35 9.80 -16.17
N GLY A 311 -3.49 8.59 -16.70
CA GLY A 311 -4.53 8.23 -17.64
C GLY A 311 -4.36 8.75 -19.08
N LYS A 312 -3.28 9.50 -19.39
CA LYS A 312 -3.02 10.05 -20.72
C LYS A 312 -1.63 9.73 -21.25
N ALA A 313 -0.60 9.92 -20.42
CA ALA A 313 0.79 9.73 -20.84
C ALA A 313 1.67 9.17 -19.73
N ILE A 314 2.43 8.14 -20.05
CA ILE A 314 3.49 7.55 -19.22
C ILE A 314 4.82 7.89 -19.91
N ILE A 315 5.57 8.78 -19.30
CA ILE A 315 6.87 9.19 -19.83
C ILE A 315 7.98 8.55 -19.00
N ILE A 316 8.69 7.62 -19.61
CA ILE A 316 9.75 6.85 -18.96
C ILE A 316 11.07 7.62 -19.08
N PRO A 317 11.76 7.93 -17.98
CA PRO A 317 13.07 8.58 -18.03
C PRO A 317 14.07 7.86 -18.93
N GLU A 318 14.99 8.61 -19.50
CA GLU A 318 16.11 8.06 -20.29
C GLU A 318 17.34 7.81 -19.43
N ARG A 319 17.47 8.56 -18.33
CA ARG A 319 18.64 8.55 -17.44
C ARG A 319 18.22 8.59 -15.97
N LEU A 320 19.07 8.06 -15.11
CA LEU A 320 18.83 7.97 -13.68
C LEU A 320 18.71 9.34 -12.99
N ASP A 321 19.42 10.35 -13.49
CA ASP A 321 19.38 11.71 -12.95
C ASP A 321 18.04 12.43 -13.15
N GLN A 322 17.20 11.93 -14.05
CA GLN A 322 15.82 12.40 -14.25
C GLN A 322 14.81 11.82 -13.23
N VAL A 323 15.21 10.81 -12.47
CA VAL A 323 14.34 10.26 -11.42
C VAL A 323 14.35 11.19 -10.23
N SER A 324 13.16 11.59 -9.78
CA SER A 324 12.95 12.57 -8.71
C SER A 324 11.87 12.11 -7.73
N VAL A 325 11.75 12.82 -6.62
CA VAL A 325 10.66 12.66 -5.65
C VAL A 325 10.00 14.00 -5.38
N HIS A 326 8.72 13.93 -5.08
CA HIS A 326 7.94 15.09 -4.65
C HIS A 326 7.35 14.82 -3.28
N PRO A 327 7.66 15.63 -2.25
CA PRO A 327 7.11 15.42 -0.93
C PRO A 327 5.60 15.68 -0.93
N LEU A 328 4.84 14.78 -0.34
CA LEU A 328 3.46 15.03 0.01
C LEU A 328 3.44 15.77 1.35
N ASP A 329 2.69 16.86 1.40
CA ASP A 329 2.52 17.65 2.62
C ASP A 329 1.76 16.86 3.68
N LEU A 330 2.47 16.45 4.74
CA LEU A 330 1.87 15.69 5.83
C LEU A 330 0.83 16.50 6.63
N ASP A 331 0.92 17.84 6.63
CA ASP A 331 -0.05 18.66 7.33
C ASP A 331 -1.42 18.59 6.68
N LYS A 332 -1.49 18.42 5.35
CA LYS A 332 -2.76 18.11 4.68
C LYS A 332 -3.39 16.82 5.18
N LEU A 333 -2.57 15.79 5.40
CA LEU A 333 -3.04 14.52 5.94
C LEU A 333 -3.50 14.64 7.39
N ARG A 334 -2.76 15.41 8.21
CA ARG A 334 -3.13 15.71 9.61
C ARG A 334 -4.46 16.44 9.68
N HIS A 335 -4.62 17.50 8.90
CA HIS A 335 -5.88 18.25 8.82
C HIS A 335 -7.04 17.38 8.33
N SER A 336 -6.82 16.51 7.33
CA SER A 336 -7.83 15.57 6.85
C SER A 336 -8.26 14.61 7.96
N TYR A 337 -7.30 14.04 8.69
CA TYR A 337 -7.58 13.13 9.81
C TYR A 337 -8.38 13.82 10.92
N LEU A 338 -7.92 14.98 11.37
CA LEU A 338 -8.54 15.74 12.46
C LEU A 338 -9.93 16.28 12.09
N ARG A 339 -10.11 16.71 10.84
CA ARG A 339 -11.44 17.09 10.32
C ARG A 339 -12.44 15.95 10.40
N HIS A 340 -12.00 14.73 10.11
CA HIS A 340 -12.90 13.59 10.29
C HIS A 340 -13.17 13.30 11.76
N ALA A 341 -12.16 13.37 12.62
CA ALA A 341 -12.35 13.21 14.05
C ALA A 341 -13.36 14.24 14.61
N SER A 342 -13.28 15.49 14.10
CA SER A 342 -14.20 16.56 14.50
C SER A 342 -15.66 16.33 14.08
N GLN A 343 -15.91 15.49 13.08
CA GLN A 343 -17.26 15.09 12.68
C GLN A 343 -17.87 14.04 13.64
N ILE A 344 -17.02 13.31 14.37
CA ILE A 344 -17.45 12.28 15.33
C ILE A 344 -17.61 12.91 16.71
N VAL A 345 -16.64 13.70 17.15
CA VAL A 345 -16.61 14.44 18.43
C VAL A 345 -16.19 15.88 18.14
N ALA A 346 -17.01 16.83 18.51
CA ALA A 346 -16.71 18.24 18.29
C ALA A 346 -15.39 18.66 19.00
N PRO A 347 -14.54 19.47 18.36
CA PRO A 347 -13.23 19.84 18.92
C PRO A 347 -13.29 20.46 20.32
N GLU A 348 -14.37 21.16 20.64
CA GLU A 348 -14.60 21.75 21.97
C GLU A 348 -14.80 20.71 23.08
N GLN A 349 -15.05 19.46 22.70
CA GLN A 349 -15.24 18.31 23.61
C GLN A 349 -13.98 17.45 23.74
N TRP A 350 -12.89 17.77 23.04
CA TRP A 350 -11.64 17.04 23.15
C TRP A 350 -10.96 17.33 24.49
N GLY A 351 -11.05 16.39 25.42
CA GLY A 351 -10.30 16.43 26.66
C GLY A 351 -8.84 15.99 26.45
N ASP A 352 -8.09 15.92 27.55
CA ASP A 352 -6.66 15.56 27.46
C ASP A 352 -6.43 14.18 26.85
N ALA A 353 -7.28 13.18 27.15
CA ALA A 353 -7.17 11.83 26.59
C ALA A 353 -7.40 11.80 25.07
N GLU A 354 -8.39 12.53 24.56
CA GLU A 354 -8.64 12.67 23.13
C GLU A 354 -7.51 13.39 22.43
N LEU A 355 -6.99 14.45 23.04
CA LEU A 355 -5.85 15.22 22.49
C LEU A 355 -4.59 14.36 22.42
N GLU A 356 -4.26 13.60 23.46
CA GLU A 356 -3.13 12.65 23.45
C GLU A 356 -3.30 11.57 22.38
N PHE A 357 -4.50 11.00 22.28
CA PHE A 357 -4.80 10.00 21.25
C PHE A 357 -4.65 10.59 19.85
N LEU A 358 -5.26 11.75 19.58
CA LEU A 358 -5.21 12.39 18.27
C LEU A 358 -3.78 12.86 17.91
N ALA A 359 -3.01 13.35 18.88
CA ALA A 359 -1.61 13.70 18.70
C ALA A 359 -0.77 12.46 18.30
N ALA A 360 -0.98 11.35 19.00
CA ALA A 360 -0.31 10.10 18.68
C ALA A 360 -0.71 9.56 17.28
N GLU A 361 -1.99 9.60 16.90
CA GLU A 361 -2.47 9.11 15.61
C GLU A 361 -2.01 9.98 14.43
N THR A 362 -1.80 11.26 14.66
CA THR A 362 -1.35 12.21 13.63
C THR A 362 0.16 12.44 13.63
N ASN A 363 0.90 11.79 14.54
CA ASN A 363 2.34 11.98 14.73
C ASN A 363 2.70 13.47 14.89
N THR A 364 2.05 14.13 15.84
CA THR A 364 2.24 15.56 16.14
C THR A 364 2.07 15.82 17.65
N THR A 365 2.04 17.08 18.07
CA THR A 365 1.87 17.45 19.47
C THR A 365 0.40 17.70 19.84
N THR A 366 0.07 17.64 21.12
CA THR A 366 -1.28 18.00 21.61
C THR A 366 -1.62 19.46 21.33
N ASP A 367 -0.62 20.35 21.32
CA ASP A 367 -0.80 21.77 21.02
C ASP A 367 -1.16 21.99 19.54
N ASP A 368 -0.52 21.27 18.62
CA ASP A 368 -0.88 21.29 17.20
C ASP A 368 -2.31 20.77 16.98
N VAL A 369 -2.69 19.70 17.68
CA VAL A 369 -4.07 19.16 17.61
C VAL A 369 -5.08 20.19 18.11
N ARG A 370 -4.80 20.89 19.22
CA ARG A 370 -5.67 21.97 19.75
C ARG A 370 -5.79 23.12 18.75
N LEU A 371 -4.67 23.54 18.16
CA LEU A 371 -4.65 24.62 17.17
C LEU A 371 -5.54 24.27 15.97
N ILE A 372 -5.32 23.11 15.36
CA ILE A 372 -6.10 22.63 14.21
C ILE A 372 -7.58 22.43 14.61
N GLY A 373 -7.86 21.91 15.81
CA GLY A 373 -9.22 21.76 16.32
C GLY A 373 -9.95 23.10 16.43
N THR A 374 -9.28 24.13 16.90
CA THR A 374 -9.82 25.51 17.00
C THR A 374 -10.14 26.08 15.62
N GLU A 375 -9.26 25.86 14.63
CA GLU A 375 -9.50 26.27 13.25
C GLU A 375 -10.70 25.57 12.64
N LEU A 376 -10.85 24.27 12.88
CA LEU A 376 -11.97 23.48 12.40
C LEU A 376 -13.30 23.94 13.02
N ALA A 377 -13.32 24.22 14.33
CA ALA A 377 -14.51 24.72 15.04
C ALA A 377 -14.98 26.09 14.53
N THR A 378 -14.04 26.98 14.19
CA THR A 378 -14.37 28.30 13.63
C THR A 378 -14.95 28.24 12.24
N ARG A 379 -14.45 27.33 11.39
CA ARG A 379 -14.98 27.12 10.02
C ARG A 379 -16.39 26.55 10.01
N THR A 380 -16.72 25.68 10.96
CA THR A 380 -18.05 25.07 11.06
C THR A 380 -19.11 26.05 11.53
N LYS A 381 -18.74 27.11 12.29
CA LYS A 381 -19.66 28.16 12.75
C LYS A 381 -19.91 29.26 11.72
N GLY A 382 -19.11 29.31 10.66
CA GLY A 382 -19.22 30.31 9.58
C GLY A 382 -19.88 29.77 8.28
N ALA A 383 -20.26 28.50 8.24
CA ALA A 383 -20.98 27.83 7.15
C ALA A 383 -22.41 27.53 7.58
#